data_fdd26a5d8f21ef22a4e3bafc06a3d4a5
#
_entry.id   fdd26a5d8f21ef22a4e3bafc06a3d4a5
#
_cell.length_a   1.000
_cell.length_b   1.000
_cell.length_c   1.000
_cell.angle_alpha   90.00
_cell.angle_beta   90.00
_cell.angle_gamma   90.00
#
_symmetry.space_group_name_H-M   'P 1'
#
loop_
_entity.id
_entity.type
_entity.pdbx_description
1 polymer ?
#
loop_
_entity_poly.entity_id
_entity_poly.type
_entity_poly.pdbx_seq_one_letter_code
_entity_poly.pdbx_strand_id
1 'polypeptide(L)'
;HIAIWVSQSTIRIAEKNLNDNKISNTGIKDRGFMDSLYFKDPLGLLVEIASYKFEPPSGKSYAQVLEKAHELRLKRSAINIQDEDIALAIKHLS
;
A
#
# COMPACT_ATOMS: atom_id res chain seq x y z
N HIS A 1 1.59 -5.61 -14.99
CA HIS A 1 2.49 -6.00 -13.90
C HIS A 1 1.76 -6.80 -12.84
N ILE A 2 2.51 -7.41 -11.93
CA ILE A 2 1.97 -8.20 -10.82
C ILE A 2 2.11 -7.39 -9.54
N ALA A 3 1.04 -7.31 -8.75
CA ALA A 3 1.08 -6.66 -7.43
C ALA A 3 0.89 -7.72 -6.34
N ILE A 4 1.77 -7.69 -5.33
CA ILE A 4 1.74 -8.60 -4.19
C ILE A 4 1.60 -7.78 -2.92
N TRP A 5 0.59 -8.09 -2.10
CA TRP A 5 0.32 -7.38 -0.84
C TRP A 5 0.91 -8.15 0.34
N VAL A 6 1.71 -7.46 1.13
CA VAL A 6 2.44 -8.06 2.26
C VAL A 6 2.34 -7.17 3.50
N SER A 7 2.82 -7.69 4.64
CA SER A 7 2.91 -6.91 5.88
C SER A 7 4.04 -5.87 5.81
N GLN A 8 4.01 -4.90 6.71
CA GLN A 8 5.05 -3.88 6.82
C GLN A 8 6.43 -4.50 7.09
N SER A 9 6.50 -5.52 7.93
CA SER A 9 7.77 -6.22 8.19
C SER A 9 8.25 -6.98 6.95
N THR A 10 7.35 -7.59 6.20
CA THR A 10 7.71 -8.36 5.01
C THR A 10 8.25 -7.48 3.89
N ILE A 11 7.68 -6.29 3.67
CA ILE A 11 8.20 -5.40 2.62
C ILE A 11 9.62 -4.93 2.93
N ARG A 12 9.96 -4.72 4.21
CA ARG A 12 11.32 -4.37 4.63
C ARG A 12 12.30 -5.51 4.40
N ILE A 13 11.87 -6.73 4.70
CA ILE A 13 12.69 -7.94 4.45
C ILE A 13 12.88 -8.12 2.94
N ALA A 14 11.85 -7.88 2.14
CA ALA A 14 11.94 -7.98 0.68
C ALA A 14 12.97 -6.98 0.13
N GLU A 15 12.93 -5.73 0.58
CA GLU A 15 13.92 -4.72 0.17
C GLU A 15 15.34 -5.16 0.50
N LYS A 16 15.54 -5.63 1.73
CA LYS A 16 16.85 -6.13 2.16
C LYS A 16 17.34 -7.28 1.28
N ASN A 17 16.45 -8.26 1.02
CA ASN A 17 16.80 -9.41 0.21
C ASN A 17 17.13 -9.03 -1.24
N LEU A 18 16.38 -8.10 -1.83
CA LEU A 18 16.66 -7.62 -3.18
C LEU A 18 18.04 -6.94 -3.23
N ASN A 19 18.33 -6.08 -2.26
CA ASN A 19 19.62 -5.38 -2.19
C ASN A 19 20.78 -6.34 -1.93
N ASP A 20 20.60 -7.30 -1.01
CA ASP A 20 21.63 -8.30 -0.69
C ASP A 20 21.96 -9.17 -1.90
N ASN A 21 20.98 -9.44 -2.76
CA ASN A 21 21.17 -10.23 -3.98
C ASN A 21 21.47 -9.35 -5.20
N LYS A 22 21.71 -8.05 -5.01
CA LYS A 22 22.06 -7.09 -6.05
C LYS A 22 21.01 -7.00 -7.16
N ILE A 23 19.74 -7.16 -6.80
CA ILE A 23 18.62 -6.99 -7.72
C ILE A 23 18.18 -5.53 -7.69
N SER A 24 18.24 -4.87 -8.85
CA SER A 24 17.80 -3.48 -8.96
C SER A 24 16.34 -3.33 -8.58
N ASN A 25 16.05 -2.33 -7.75
CA ASN A 25 14.71 -2.03 -7.30
C ASN A 25 14.59 -0.54 -6.97
N THR A 26 13.36 -0.07 -6.75
CA THR A 26 13.12 1.35 -6.48
C THR A 26 13.40 1.74 -5.04
N GLY A 27 13.64 0.77 -4.14
CA GLY A 27 13.54 1.01 -2.72
C GLY A 27 12.07 1.19 -2.31
N ILE A 28 11.83 1.20 -1.01
CA ILE A 28 10.48 1.43 -0.49
C ILE A 28 10.09 2.87 -0.72
N LYS A 29 8.97 3.07 -1.42
CA LYS A 29 8.39 4.39 -1.69
C LYS A 29 7.18 4.62 -0.80
N ASP A 30 7.18 5.74 -0.08
CA ASP A 30 6.07 6.15 0.76
C ASP A 30 4.97 6.72 -0.13
N ARG A 31 3.79 6.08 -0.11
CA ARG A 31 2.60 6.52 -0.85
C ARG A 31 1.51 7.07 0.08
N GLY A 32 1.88 7.50 1.30
CA GLY A 32 0.95 7.97 2.30
C GLY A 32 0.38 6.81 3.11
N PHE A 33 -0.76 6.28 2.70
CA PHE A 33 -1.42 5.18 3.42
C PHE A 33 -0.87 3.80 3.09
N MET A 34 0.15 3.71 2.21
CA MET A 34 0.80 2.46 1.85
C MET A 34 2.24 2.70 1.45
N ASP A 35 3.04 1.64 1.51
CA ASP A 35 4.39 1.61 0.95
C ASP A 35 4.38 0.74 -0.30
N SER A 36 5.22 1.09 -1.27
CA SER A 36 5.38 0.32 -2.51
C SER A 36 6.86 0.14 -2.84
N LEU A 37 7.18 -1.02 -3.43
CA LEU A 37 8.51 -1.38 -3.86
C LEU A 37 8.39 -2.06 -5.23
N TYR A 38 9.15 -1.61 -6.22
CA TYR A 38 9.09 -2.15 -7.58
C TYR A 38 10.41 -2.77 -7.98
N PHE A 39 10.36 -3.90 -8.65
CA PHE A 39 11.52 -4.52 -9.28
C PHE A 39 11.07 -5.34 -10.49
N LYS A 40 12.03 -5.71 -11.35
CA LYS A 40 11.75 -6.61 -12.48
C LYS A 40 12.27 -8.01 -12.15
N ASP A 41 11.48 -9.03 -12.49
CA ASP A 41 11.93 -10.40 -12.36
C ASP A 41 12.92 -10.74 -13.49
N PRO A 42 13.56 -11.93 -13.47
CA PRO A 42 14.52 -12.31 -14.51
C PRO A 42 13.95 -12.32 -15.93
N LEU A 43 12.63 -12.43 -16.07
CA LEU A 43 11.96 -12.42 -17.38
C LEU A 43 11.57 -11.01 -17.80
N GLY A 44 11.91 -9.99 -17.03
CA GLY A 44 11.59 -8.59 -17.31
C GLY A 44 10.18 -8.16 -16.90
N LEU A 45 9.44 -9.02 -16.19
CA LEU A 45 8.11 -8.68 -15.70
C LEU A 45 8.22 -7.73 -14.51
N LEU A 46 7.47 -6.64 -14.54
CA LEU A 46 7.43 -5.68 -13.44
C LEU A 46 6.61 -6.25 -12.28
N VAL A 47 7.23 -6.28 -11.10
CA VAL A 47 6.60 -6.76 -9.87
C VAL A 47 6.51 -5.60 -8.88
N GLU A 48 5.34 -5.41 -8.31
CA GLU A 48 5.12 -4.47 -7.21
C GLU A 48 4.89 -5.24 -5.92
N ILE A 49 5.62 -4.88 -4.87
CA ILE A 49 5.34 -5.35 -3.51
C ILE A 49 4.77 -4.16 -2.77
N ALA A 50 3.60 -4.33 -2.17
CA ALA A 50 2.89 -3.25 -1.51
C ALA A 50 2.47 -3.64 -0.10
N SER A 51 2.42 -2.67 0.79
CA SER A 51 2.01 -2.88 2.17
C SER A 51 1.21 -1.69 2.68
N TYR A 52 0.01 -1.96 3.22
CA TYR A 52 -0.78 -0.91 3.85
C TYR A 52 -0.15 -0.50 5.18
N LYS A 53 -0.24 0.80 5.49
CA LYS A 53 0.24 1.39 6.75
C LYS A 53 -0.86 1.50 7.80
N PHE A 54 -2.07 1.05 7.50
CA PHE A 54 -3.21 1.14 8.41
C PHE A 54 -3.79 -0.24 8.66
N GLU A 55 -4.50 -0.38 9.79
CA GLU A 55 -5.23 -1.59 10.13
C GLU A 55 -6.73 -1.31 10.01
N PRO A 56 -7.49 -2.16 9.30
CA PRO A 56 -8.95 -1.98 9.28
C PRO A 56 -9.55 -2.28 10.66
N PRO A 57 -10.69 -1.64 11.00
CA PRO A 57 -11.38 -1.97 12.24
C PRO A 57 -11.76 -3.44 12.29
N SER A 58 -11.96 -3.98 13.48
CA SER A 58 -12.36 -5.38 13.68
C SER A 58 -13.60 -5.72 12.85
N GLY A 59 -13.52 -6.81 12.10
CA GLY A 59 -14.60 -7.27 11.24
C GLY A 59 -14.70 -6.54 9.90
N LYS A 60 -13.78 -5.61 9.61
CA LYS A 60 -13.74 -4.88 8.35
C LYS A 60 -12.51 -5.25 7.54
N SER A 61 -12.61 -5.13 6.21
CA SER A 61 -11.51 -5.43 5.29
C SER A 61 -10.81 -4.14 4.86
N TYR A 62 -9.59 -4.27 4.31
CA TYR A 62 -8.90 -3.15 3.67
C TYR A 62 -9.75 -2.54 2.55
N ALA A 63 -10.43 -3.38 1.76
CA ALA A 63 -11.30 -2.91 0.68
C ALA A 63 -12.43 -2.03 1.19
N GLN A 64 -13.04 -2.37 2.32
CA GLN A 64 -14.10 -1.56 2.93
C GLN A 64 -13.58 -0.20 3.39
N VAL A 65 -12.38 -0.15 3.98
CA VAL A 65 -11.75 1.12 4.39
C VAL A 65 -11.46 1.98 3.16
N LEU A 66 -10.90 1.41 2.11
CA LEU A 66 -10.57 2.14 0.90
C LEU A 66 -11.82 2.64 0.18
N GLU A 67 -12.88 1.85 0.13
CA GLU A 67 -14.15 2.26 -0.45
C GLU A 67 -14.75 3.45 0.30
N LYS A 68 -14.74 3.40 1.63
CA LYS A 68 -15.22 4.51 2.46
C LYS A 68 -14.33 5.75 2.30
N ALA A 69 -13.02 5.57 2.25
CA ALA A 69 -12.08 6.67 2.02
C ALA A 69 -12.33 7.32 0.65
N HIS A 70 -12.65 6.53 -0.37
CA HIS A 70 -13.00 7.04 -1.69
C HIS A 70 -14.26 7.92 -1.66
N GLU A 71 -15.31 7.49 -0.94
CA GLU A 71 -16.50 8.31 -0.75
C GLU A 71 -16.16 9.65 -0.09
N LEU A 72 -15.35 9.61 0.96
CA LEU A 72 -14.94 10.83 1.69
C LEU A 72 -14.10 11.75 0.81
N ARG A 73 -13.21 11.17 0.00
CA ARG A 73 -12.43 11.93 -0.97
C ARG A 73 -13.33 12.68 -1.96
N LEU A 74 -14.36 12.00 -2.47
CA LEU A 74 -15.29 12.60 -3.40
C LEU A 74 -16.07 13.77 -2.77
N LYS A 75 -16.45 13.63 -1.50
CA LYS A 75 -17.10 14.70 -0.76
C LYS A 75 -16.21 15.93 -0.59
N ARG A 76 -14.90 15.73 -0.47
CA ARG A 76 -13.92 16.81 -0.40
C ARG A 76 -13.57 17.41 -1.76
N SER A 77 -14.07 16.81 -2.84
CA SER A 77 -13.69 17.16 -4.22
C SER A 77 -12.19 17.02 -4.48
N ALA A 78 -11.54 16.09 -3.80
CA ALA A 78 -10.11 15.82 -3.95
C ALA A 78 -9.87 14.80 -5.06
N ILE A 79 -8.71 14.88 -5.70
CA ILE A 79 -8.33 13.97 -6.79
C ILE A 79 -7.87 12.63 -6.23
N ASN A 80 -7.14 12.62 -5.12
CA ASN A 80 -6.54 11.42 -4.53
C ASN A 80 -7.00 11.20 -3.10
N ILE A 81 -7.02 9.94 -2.67
CA ILE A 81 -7.22 9.58 -1.27
C ILE A 81 -6.00 10.05 -0.49
N GLN A 82 -6.24 10.75 0.63
CA GLN A 82 -5.20 11.21 1.55
C GLN A 82 -5.28 10.42 2.86
N ASP A 83 -4.24 10.54 3.69
CA ASP A 83 -4.19 9.87 4.99
C ASP A 83 -5.40 10.25 5.87
N GLU A 84 -5.86 11.50 5.78
CA GLU A 84 -7.05 11.95 6.50
C GLU A 84 -8.32 11.22 6.09
N ASP A 85 -8.44 10.85 4.80
CA ASP A 85 -9.59 10.07 4.31
C ASP A 85 -9.57 8.66 4.91
N ILE A 86 -8.40 8.05 5.01
CA ILE A 86 -8.22 6.73 5.64
C ILE A 86 -8.59 6.80 7.13
N ALA A 87 -8.09 7.81 7.83
CA ALA A 87 -8.37 7.98 9.27
C ALA A 87 -9.87 8.17 9.52
N LEU A 88 -10.53 9.00 8.71
CA LEU A 88 -11.98 9.19 8.81
C LEU A 88 -12.76 7.93 8.45
N ALA A 89 -12.31 7.20 7.42
CA ALA A 89 -12.94 5.94 7.01
C ALA A 89 -12.90 4.91 8.15
N ILE A 90 -11.75 4.76 8.80
CA ILE A 90 -11.59 3.87 9.95
C ILE A 90 -12.56 4.28 11.07
N LYS A 91 -12.64 5.58 11.37
CA LYS A 91 -13.55 6.10 12.39
C LYS A 91 -15.01 5.81 12.06
N HIS A 92 -15.41 6.00 10.80
CA HIS A 92 -16.78 5.75 10.35
C HIS A 92 -17.17 4.28 10.38
N LEU A 93 -16.22 3.37 10.16
CA LEU A 93 -16.45 1.93 10.12
C LEU A 93 -16.28 1.23 11.48
N SER A 94 -15.77 1.97 12.44
CA SER A 94 -15.53 1.42 13.80
C SER A 94 -16.81 1.31 14.63
#